data_87c156f6401a60bf8c06313f1440715d
#
_entry.id   87c156f6401a60bf8c06313f1440715d
#
_cell.length_a   1.000
_cell.length_b   1.000
_cell.length_c   1.000
_cell.angle_alpha   90.00
_cell.angle_beta   90.00
_cell.angle_gamma   90.00
#
_symmetry.space_group_name_H-M   'P 1'
#
loop_
_entity.id
_entity.type
_entity.pdbx_description
1 polymer ?
#
loop_
_entity_poly.entity_id
_entity_poly.type
_entity_poly.pdbx_seq_one_letter_code
_entity_poly.pdbx_strand_id
1 'polypeptide(L)'
;MNKKLLTAASIALGVSLTASAQTFESRRPAEGERLFTSEKIEQVIDEVTAQLTNPKLAWMFRNCFPNTLDTTVHFREDKDGNPDTFVYTGDIHAMWLRDSGAQVWPYVQFAAQDEHLRRMIAGVINRQFLSITIDPYANAFNDGPTGGHWMTDGTDMNPNDHERKWEIDSQCY
;
A
#
# COMPACT_ATOMS: atom_id res chain seq x y z
N MET A 1 -79.42 -15.85 31.07
CA MET A 1 -77.98 -16.15 31.38
C MET A 1 -77.18 -15.80 30.11
N ASN A 2 -76.63 -14.61 30.04
CA ASN A 2 -75.86 -14.14 28.86
C ASN A 2 -74.39 -14.24 29.18
N LYS A 3 -73.66 -15.12 28.51
CA LYS A 3 -72.18 -15.21 28.56
C LYS A 3 -71.63 -14.23 27.53
N LYS A 4 -70.98 -13.16 27.98
CA LYS A 4 -70.20 -12.26 27.11
C LYS A 4 -68.83 -12.94 26.88
N LEU A 5 -68.50 -13.25 25.62
CA LEU A 5 -67.18 -13.59 25.18
C LEU A 5 -66.35 -12.26 25.10
N LEU A 6 -65.26 -12.21 25.87
CA LEU A 6 -64.23 -11.19 25.68
C LEU A 6 -63.21 -11.75 24.73
N THR A 7 -63.08 -11.14 23.54
CA THR A 7 -62.04 -11.42 22.57
C THR A 7 -60.84 -10.49 22.89
N ALA A 8 -59.74 -11.05 23.38
CA ALA A 8 -58.49 -10.31 23.57
C ALA A 8 -57.75 -10.27 22.23
N ALA A 9 -57.64 -9.06 21.66
CA ALA A 9 -56.83 -8.84 20.48
C ALA A 9 -55.37 -8.55 20.93
N SER A 10 -54.49 -9.51 20.70
CA SER A 10 -53.03 -9.32 20.92
C SER A 10 -52.44 -8.54 19.75
N ILE A 11 -52.07 -7.31 19.97
CA ILE A 11 -51.31 -6.47 19.03
C ILE A 11 -49.81 -6.87 19.21
N ALA A 12 -49.29 -7.68 18.30
CA ALA A 12 -47.85 -7.93 18.22
C ALA A 12 -47.18 -6.72 17.57
N LEU A 13 -46.51 -5.91 18.38
CA LEU A 13 -45.63 -4.84 17.89
C LEU A 13 -44.35 -5.46 17.36
N GLY A 14 -44.28 -5.67 16.04
CA GLY A 14 -43.06 -6.11 15.35
C GLY A 14 -42.07 -4.94 15.32
N VAL A 15 -41.11 -4.93 16.24
CA VAL A 15 -39.96 -4.02 16.17
C VAL A 15 -39.02 -4.59 15.10
N SER A 16 -39.11 -4.06 13.88
CA SER A 16 -38.11 -4.32 12.85
C SER A 16 -36.82 -3.61 13.23
N LEU A 17 -35.89 -4.34 13.82
CA LEU A 17 -34.50 -3.89 13.96
C LEU A 17 -33.88 -3.83 12.56
N THR A 18 -33.99 -2.71 11.89
CA THR A 18 -33.16 -2.40 10.73
C THR A 18 -31.74 -2.22 11.26
N ALA A 19 -30.92 -3.27 11.19
CA ALA A 19 -29.48 -3.11 11.37
C ALA A 19 -29.00 -2.14 10.30
N SER A 20 -28.72 -0.91 10.68
CA SER A 20 -28.05 0.06 9.82
C SER A 20 -26.67 -0.50 9.53
N ALA A 21 -26.46 -0.99 8.32
CA ALA A 21 -25.14 -1.41 7.88
C ALA A 21 -24.22 -0.19 7.96
N GLN A 22 -23.23 -0.26 8.84
CA GLN A 22 -22.25 0.81 8.97
C GLN A 22 -21.46 0.88 7.67
N THR A 23 -21.65 1.93 6.88
CA THR A 23 -20.90 2.18 5.65
C THR A 23 -19.62 2.94 6.01
N PHE A 24 -18.50 2.49 5.49
CA PHE A 24 -17.21 3.14 5.63
C PHE A 24 -16.83 3.77 4.28
N GLU A 25 -16.50 5.05 4.29
CA GLU A 25 -16.02 5.75 3.10
C GLU A 25 -14.63 5.28 2.71
N SER A 26 -14.38 5.09 1.40
CA SER A 26 -13.04 4.77 0.90
C SER A 26 -12.06 5.90 1.19
N ARG A 27 -10.84 5.52 1.55
CA ARG A 27 -9.71 6.43 1.77
C ARG A 27 -8.64 6.30 0.68
N ARG A 28 -8.86 5.43 -0.30
CA ARG A 28 -7.96 5.31 -1.44
C ARG A 28 -8.06 6.57 -2.32
N PRO A 29 -6.98 6.97 -2.97
CA PRO A 29 -7.03 7.97 -4.04
C PRO A 29 -8.03 7.56 -5.14
N ALA A 30 -8.57 8.54 -5.85
CA ALA A 30 -9.35 8.26 -7.04
C ALA A 30 -8.52 7.43 -8.03
N GLU A 31 -9.17 6.60 -8.84
CA GLU A 31 -8.48 5.64 -9.71
C GLU A 31 -7.41 6.29 -10.60
N GLY A 32 -7.72 7.44 -11.17
CA GLY A 32 -6.77 8.20 -12.01
C GLY A 32 -5.66 8.95 -11.25
N GLU A 33 -5.69 8.93 -9.91
CA GLU A 33 -4.68 9.56 -9.05
C GLU A 33 -3.73 8.53 -8.41
N ARG A 34 -4.01 7.23 -8.60
CA ARG A 34 -3.16 6.16 -8.08
C ARG A 34 -1.87 6.08 -8.88
N LEU A 35 -0.75 5.96 -8.17
CA LEU A 35 0.58 5.93 -8.81
C LEU A 35 0.83 4.64 -9.57
N PHE A 36 0.32 3.51 -9.07
CA PHE A 36 0.42 2.21 -9.72
C PHE A 36 -0.84 1.40 -9.49
N THR A 37 -1.31 0.71 -10.53
CA THR A 37 -2.47 -0.17 -10.48
C THR A 37 -2.13 -1.55 -11.01
N SER A 38 -2.70 -2.60 -10.42
CA SER A 38 -2.57 -3.99 -10.84
C SER A 38 -3.94 -4.63 -10.84
N GLU A 39 -4.36 -5.16 -11.99
CA GLU A 39 -5.65 -5.86 -12.10
C GLU A 39 -5.72 -7.05 -11.13
N LYS A 40 -4.59 -7.77 -10.98
CA LYS A 40 -4.53 -8.90 -10.05
C LYS A 40 -4.71 -8.47 -8.61
N ILE A 41 -4.12 -7.36 -8.20
CA ILE A 41 -4.27 -6.84 -6.83
C ILE A 41 -5.71 -6.38 -6.58
N GLU A 42 -6.36 -5.72 -7.53
CA GLU A 42 -7.78 -5.35 -7.41
C GLU A 42 -8.67 -6.60 -7.27
N GLN A 43 -8.42 -7.66 -8.03
CA GLN A 43 -9.12 -8.94 -7.88
C GLN A 43 -8.92 -9.54 -6.47
N VAL A 44 -7.69 -9.54 -5.95
CA VAL A 44 -7.39 -10.03 -4.60
C VAL A 44 -8.14 -9.21 -3.54
N ILE A 45 -8.20 -7.89 -3.69
CA ILE A 45 -8.96 -7.03 -2.79
C ILE A 45 -10.43 -7.43 -2.77
N ASP A 46 -11.03 -7.66 -3.93
CA ASP A 46 -12.45 -8.04 -4.03
C ASP A 46 -12.68 -9.44 -3.45
N GLU A 47 -11.84 -10.42 -3.79
CA GLU A 47 -11.93 -11.79 -3.29
C GLU A 47 -11.81 -11.86 -1.76
N VAL A 48 -10.85 -11.15 -1.17
CA VAL A 48 -10.64 -11.16 0.29
C VAL A 48 -11.76 -10.41 1.01
N THR A 49 -12.14 -9.22 0.51
CA THR A 49 -13.20 -8.44 1.16
C THR A 49 -14.57 -9.13 1.10
N ALA A 50 -14.85 -9.92 0.06
CA ALA A 50 -16.07 -10.72 -0.03
C ALA A 50 -16.16 -11.86 1.01
N GLN A 51 -15.01 -12.33 1.51
CA GLN A 51 -14.93 -13.38 2.52
C GLN A 51 -14.95 -12.82 3.95
N LEU A 52 -14.71 -11.53 4.15
CA LEU A 52 -14.68 -10.90 5.46
C LEU A 52 -16.10 -10.55 5.93
N THR A 53 -16.54 -11.20 6.99
CA THR A 53 -17.86 -10.94 7.61
C THR A 53 -17.90 -9.63 8.41
N ASN A 54 -16.77 -9.15 8.87
CA ASN A 54 -16.67 -7.88 9.58
C ASN A 54 -16.47 -6.72 8.58
N PRO A 55 -17.44 -5.80 8.43
CA PRO A 55 -17.37 -4.74 7.42
C PRO A 55 -16.23 -3.75 7.67
N LYS A 56 -15.80 -3.56 8.92
CA LYS A 56 -14.65 -2.70 9.23
C LYS A 56 -13.34 -3.33 8.78
N LEU A 57 -13.17 -4.64 8.96
CA LEU A 57 -11.97 -5.34 8.47
C LEU A 57 -11.94 -5.37 6.94
N ALA A 58 -13.06 -5.58 6.28
CA ALA A 58 -13.15 -5.51 4.82
C ALA A 58 -12.76 -4.10 4.32
N TRP A 59 -13.27 -3.06 4.96
CA TRP A 59 -12.88 -1.68 4.66
C TRP A 59 -11.40 -1.43 4.90
N MET A 60 -10.85 -1.88 6.04
CA MET A 60 -9.41 -1.72 6.35
C MET A 60 -8.55 -2.41 5.30
N PHE A 61 -8.87 -3.66 4.95
CA PHE A 61 -8.11 -4.38 3.94
C PHE A 61 -8.13 -3.67 2.60
N ARG A 62 -9.31 -3.24 2.13
CA ARG A 62 -9.47 -2.50 0.86
C ARG A 62 -8.68 -1.20 0.80
N ASN A 63 -8.45 -0.54 1.93
CA ASN A 63 -7.72 0.73 1.97
C ASN A 63 -6.22 0.57 2.30
N CYS A 64 -5.86 -0.40 3.14
CA CYS A 64 -4.47 -0.56 3.58
C CYS A 64 -3.65 -1.45 2.65
N PHE A 65 -4.24 -2.54 2.13
CA PHE A 65 -3.51 -3.48 1.29
C PHE A 65 -2.92 -2.84 0.02
N PRO A 66 -3.64 -2.01 -0.76
CA PRO A 66 -3.08 -1.38 -1.95
C PRO A 66 -2.32 -0.08 -1.67
N ASN A 67 -2.24 0.40 -0.43
CA ASN A 67 -1.76 1.74 -0.12
C ASN A 67 -0.36 2.04 -0.69
N THR A 68 0.57 1.10 -0.59
CA THR A 68 1.91 1.25 -1.17
C THR A 68 1.86 1.49 -2.67
N LEU A 69 1.07 0.71 -3.40
CA LEU A 69 0.90 0.86 -4.85
C LEU A 69 0.22 2.18 -5.19
N ASP A 70 -0.83 2.51 -4.46
CA ASP A 70 -1.63 3.71 -4.71
C ASP A 70 -0.86 5.01 -4.49
N THR A 71 0.12 5.05 -3.54
CA THR A 71 0.63 6.33 -3.00
C THR A 71 2.14 6.49 -2.97
N THR A 72 2.93 5.42 -3.09
CA THR A 72 4.39 5.49 -2.87
C THR A 72 5.23 4.89 -3.98
N VAL A 73 4.64 4.13 -4.90
CA VAL A 73 5.34 3.46 -6.00
C VAL A 73 5.45 4.36 -7.22
N HIS A 74 6.66 4.68 -7.63
CA HIS A 74 6.96 5.41 -8.86
C HIS A 74 7.63 4.47 -9.86
N PHE A 75 6.82 3.77 -10.63
CA PHE A 75 7.28 2.87 -11.68
C PHE A 75 7.57 3.63 -12.98
N ARG A 76 8.69 3.35 -13.58
CA ARG A 76 9.10 3.86 -14.89
C ARG A 76 10.01 2.86 -15.60
N GLU A 77 10.33 3.16 -16.83
CA GLU A 77 11.35 2.44 -17.61
C GLU A 77 12.50 3.41 -17.93
N ASP A 78 13.71 2.88 -17.91
CA ASP A 78 14.88 3.62 -18.36
C ASP A 78 14.87 3.74 -19.91
N LYS A 79 15.87 4.45 -20.46
CA LYS A 79 16.02 4.65 -21.93
C LYS A 79 16.19 3.34 -22.72
N ASP A 80 16.59 2.27 -22.07
CA ASP A 80 16.83 0.96 -22.66
C ASP A 80 15.64 -0.01 -22.43
N GLY A 81 14.55 0.50 -21.82
CA GLY A 81 13.33 -0.25 -21.51
C GLY A 81 13.43 -1.14 -20.27
N ASN A 82 14.48 -0.98 -19.45
CA ASN A 82 14.59 -1.72 -18.21
C ASN A 82 13.67 -1.11 -17.14
N PRO A 83 13.00 -1.94 -16.34
CA PRO A 83 12.15 -1.44 -15.28
C PRO A 83 12.97 -0.78 -14.17
N ASP A 84 12.50 0.35 -13.70
CA ASP A 84 13.03 1.13 -12.60
C ASP A 84 11.87 1.58 -11.71
N THR A 85 11.91 1.24 -10.43
CA THR A 85 10.85 1.59 -9.49
C THR A 85 11.43 2.20 -8.24
N PHE A 86 11.06 3.44 -7.99
CA PHE A 86 11.35 4.12 -6.75
C PHE A 86 10.15 4.00 -5.80
N VAL A 87 10.40 3.65 -4.53
CA VAL A 87 9.35 3.49 -3.52
C VAL A 87 9.64 4.41 -2.36
N TYR A 88 8.82 5.43 -2.18
CA TYR A 88 8.92 6.32 -1.02
C TYR A 88 8.59 5.58 0.29
N THR A 89 9.30 5.92 1.35
CA THR A 89 9.01 5.41 2.70
C THR A 89 7.85 6.22 3.33
N GLY A 90 6.70 6.25 2.67
CA GLY A 90 5.51 6.93 3.14
C GLY A 90 5.61 8.46 3.06
N ASP A 91 5.73 9.14 4.19
CA ASP A 91 5.82 10.61 4.32
C ASP A 91 7.23 11.17 4.06
N ILE A 92 8.24 10.30 3.97
CA ILE A 92 9.62 10.70 3.68
C ILE A 92 9.92 10.47 2.20
N HIS A 93 10.33 11.52 1.50
CA HIS A 93 10.69 11.49 0.08
C HIS A 93 12.08 10.88 -0.15
N ALA A 94 12.29 9.68 0.36
CA ALA A 94 13.48 8.88 0.16
C ALA A 94 13.11 7.40 0.15
N MET A 95 13.92 6.59 -0.51
CA MET A 95 13.77 5.15 -0.59
C MET A 95 14.76 4.48 0.34
N TRP A 96 14.29 3.94 1.45
CA TRP A 96 15.05 3.01 2.28
C TRP A 96 15.11 1.64 1.63
N LEU A 97 16.28 1.01 1.63
CA LEU A 97 16.45 -0.33 1.02
C LEU A 97 15.58 -1.37 1.73
N ARG A 98 15.64 -1.42 3.05
CA ARG A 98 14.82 -2.32 3.87
C ARG A 98 13.32 -2.07 3.67
N ASP A 99 12.90 -0.82 3.81
CA ASP A 99 11.48 -0.45 3.79
C ASP A 99 10.86 -0.72 2.43
N SER A 100 11.52 -0.36 1.35
CA SER A 100 11.02 -0.59 -0.01
C SER A 100 10.81 -2.08 -0.30
N GLY A 101 11.70 -2.93 0.17
CA GLY A 101 11.54 -4.39 0.09
C GLY A 101 10.32 -4.87 0.88
N ALA A 102 10.20 -4.43 2.14
CA ALA A 102 9.08 -4.80 3.01
C ALA A 102 7.73 -4.29 2.47
N GLN A 103 7.68 -3.05 1.96
CA GLN A 103 6.48 -2.44 1.41
C GLN A 103 5.93 -3.20 0.18
N VAL A 104 6.79 -3.75 -0.68
CA VAL A 104 6.35 -4.49 -1.87
C VAL A 104 6.21 -6.00 -1.63
N TRP A 105 6.75 -6.53 -0.53
CA TRP A 105 6.71 -7.95 -0.21
C TRP A 105 5.33 -8.60 -0.32
N PRO A 106 4.23 -7.98 0.17
CA PRO A 106 2.89 -8.57 0.09
C PRO A 106 2.43 -8.89 -1.34
N TYR A 107 2.98 -8.21 -2.35
CA TYR A 107 2.56 -8.34 -3.74
C TYR A 107 3.40 -9.36 -4.53
N VAL A 108 4.58 -9.74 -4.05
CA VAL A 108 5.53 -10.63 -4.76
C VAL A 108 4.88 -11.94 -5.16
N GLN A 109 4.04 -12.53 -4.32
CA GLN A 109 3.32 -13.77 -4.59
C GLN A 109 2.38 -13.71 -5.81
N PHE A 110 1.99 -12.52 -6.26
CA PHE A 110 1.09 -12.30 -7.39
C PHE A 110 1.83 -11.94 -8.69
N ALA A 111 3.14 -11.71 -8.63
CA ALA A 111 3.94 -11.26 -9.76
C ALA A 111 3.90 -12.22 -10.97
N ALA A 112 3.73 -13.52 -10.74
CA ALA A 112 3.61 -14.49 -11.83
C ALA A 112 2.26 -14.42 -12.58
N GLN A 113 1.27 -13.71 -12.02
CA GLN A 113 -0.09 -13.62 -12.54
C GLN A 113 -0.42 -12.25 -13.16
N ASP A 114 0.52 -11.29 -13.06
CA ASP A 114 0.37 -9.93 -13.59
C ASP A 114 1.75 -9.42 -14.05
N GLU A 115 1.90 -9.30 -15.36
CA GLU A 115 3.17 -8.87 -15.98
C GLU A 115 3.54 -7.43 -15.59
N HIS A 116 2.56 -6.54 -15.46
CA HIS A 116 2.79 -5.15 -15.06
C HIS A 116 3.33 -5.10 -13.63
N LEU A 117 2.70 -5.84 -12.72
CA LEU A 117 3.16 -6.00 -11.34
C LEU A 117 4.57 -6.63 -11.28
N ARG A 118 4.83 -7.65 -12.09
CA ARG A 118 6.13 -8.30 -12.16
C ARG A 118 7.22 -7.32 -12.59
N ARG A 119 6.96 -6.49 -13.58
CA ARG A 119 7.90 -5.46 -14.05
C ARG A 119 8.14 -4.39 -12.98
N MET A 120 7.10 -3.97 -12.28
CA MET A 120 7.24 -3.03 -11.16
C MET A 120 8.17 -3.59 -10.06
N ILE A 121 7.97 -4.86 -9.65
CA ILE A 121 8.82 -5.52 -8.63
C ILE A 121 10.25 -5.68 -9.14
N ALA A 122 10.44 -6.07 -10.40
CA ALA A 122 11.78 -6.12 -11.01
C ALA A 122 12.46 -4.75 -10.98
N GLY A 123 11.69 -3.68 -11.20
CA GLY A 123 12.17 -2.30 -11.09
C GLY A 123 12.65 -1.93 -9.69
N VAL A 124 11.95 -2.39 -8.64
CA VAL A 124 12.41 -2.21 -7.25
C VAL A 124 13.77 -2.87 -7.03
N ILE A 125 13.91 -4.11 -7.49
CA ILE A 125 15.18 -4.86 -7.39
C ILE A 125 16.30 -4.12 -8.12
N ASN A 126 16.06 -3.67 -9.36
CA ASN A 126 17.04 -2.91 -10.14
C ASN A 126 17.45 -1.62 -9.42
N ARG A 127 16.49 -0.89 -8.87
CA ARG A 127 16.74 0.33 -8.11
C ARG A 127 17.56 0.07 -6.85
N GLN A 128 17.26 -0.99 -6.11
CA GLN A 128 18.04 -1.37 -4.92
C GLN A 128 19.48 -1.73 -5.29
N PHE A 129 19.71 -2.50 -6.35
CA PHE A 129 21.06 -2.77 -6.84
C PHE A 129 21.80 -1.52 -7.28
N LEU A 130 21.15 -0.61 -8.00
CA LEU A 130 21.73 0.68 -8.36
C LEU A 130 22.14 1.47 -7.11
N SER A 131 21.28 1.54 -6.11
CA SER A 131 21.52 2.23 -4.85
C SER A 131 22.75 1.66 -4.12
N ILE A 132 22.87 0.35 -4.03
CA ILE A 132 24.02 -0.33 -3.43
C ILE A 132 25.33 -0.02 -4.19
N THR A 133 25.28 0.19 -5.51
CA THR A 133 26.47 0.57 -6.28
C THR A 133 26.88 2.04 -6.07
N ILE A 134 25.96 2.90 -5.66
CA ILE A 134 26.24 4.29 -5.30
C ILE A 134 26.93 4.36 -3.95
N ASP A 135 26.33 3.80 -2.92
CA ASP A 135 26.91 3.66 -1.59
C ASP A 135 26.34 2.42 -0.86
N PRO A 136 27.19 1.38 -0.65
CA PRO A 136 26.73 0.15 0.00
C PRO A 136 26.45 0.32 1.51
N TYR A 137 26.80 1.45 2.09
CA TYR A 137 26.59 1.74 3.51
C TYR A 137 25.44 2.70 3.78
N ALA A 138 24.90 3.34 2.74
CA ALA A 138 23.74 4.20 2.89
C ALA A 138 22.47 3.40 3.18
N ASN A 139 21.60 3.91 4.04
CA ASN A 139 20.33 3.29 4.37
C ASN A 139 19.19 3.73 3.44
N ALA A 140 19.29 4.95 2.88
CA ALA A 140 18.24 5.52 2.03
C ALA A 140 18.81 6.40 0.93
N PHE A 141 18.04 6.55 -0.15
CA PHE A 141 18.45 7.24 -1.36
C PHE A 141 17.37 8.21 -1.83
N ASN A 142 17.81 9.29 -2.48
CA ASN A 142 16.94 10.18 -3.22
C ASN A 142 16.62 9.62 -4.61
N ASP A 143 15.56 10.10 -5.24
CA ASP A 143 15.21 9.70 -6.60
C ASP A 143 16.00 10.50 -7.66
N GLY A 144 17.31 10.49 -7.55
CA GLY A 144 18.25 11.19 -8.42
C GLY A 144 19.15 12.18 -7.66
N PRO A 145 20.22 12.72 -8.31
CA PRO A 145 21.24 13.58 -7.69
C PRO A 145 20.72 15.01 -7.48
N THR A 146 19.60 15.17 -6.84
CA THR A 146 18.90 16.46 -6.72
C THR A 146 19.04 17.10 -5.34
N GLY A 147 19.81 16.46 -4.44
CA GLY A 147 19.81 16.85 -3.04
C GLY A 147 18.44 16.59 -2.38
N GLY A 148 18.39 15.73 -1.40
CA GLY A 148 17.13 15.30 -0.81
C GLY A 148 16.55 16.32 0.14
N HIS A 149 15.29 16.11 0.43
CA HIS A 149 14.55 16.87 1.43
C HIS A 149 15.20 16.80 2.82
N TRP A 150 15.90 15.73 3.11
CA TRP A 150 16.53 15.43 4.41
C TRP A 150 18.05 15.69 4.43
N MET A 151 18.54 16.59 3.59
CA MET A 151 19.95 17.00 3.52
C MET A 151 20.51 17.55 4.84
N THR A 152 19.65 17.92 5.78
CA THR A 152 20.06 18.42 7.11
C THR A 152 20.42 17.31 8.08
N ASP A 153 20.24 16.04 7.71
CA ASP A 153 20.71 14.92 8.54
C ASP A 153 22.22 14.98 8.68
N GLY A 154 22.70 14.80 9.91
CA GLY A 154 24.13 14.75 10.20
C GLY A 154 24.76 13.51 9.59
N THR A 155 25.53 13.68 8.52
CA THR A 155 26.24 12.61 7.82
C THR A 155 27.48 13.18 7.14
N ASP A 156 28.50 12.35 6.97
CA ASP A 156 29.70 12.63 6.18
C ASP A 156 29.53 12.24 4.69
N MET A 157 28.38 11.66 4.32
CA MET A 157 28.05 11.31 2.96
C MET A 157 27.71 12.57 2.14
N ASN A 158 27.96 12.51 0.83
CA ASN A 158 27.63 13.61 -0.06
C ASN A 158 26.11 13.75 -0.23
N PRO A 159 25.49 14.85 0.19
CA PRO A 159 24.04 15.03 0.12
C PRO A 159 23.49 15.14 -1.31
N ASN A 160 24.36 15.29 -2.32
CA ASN A 160 23.96 15.33 -3.73
C ASN A 160 23.96 13.94 -4.39
N ASP A 161 24.46 12.91 -3.70
CA ASP A 161 24.65 11.57 -4.23
C ASP A 161 23.55 10.59 -3.78
N HIS A 162 22.32 11.05 -3.62
CA HIS A 162 21.13 10.24 -3.40
C HIS A 162 21.01 9.55 -2.03
N GLU A 163 21.99 9.68 -1.15
CA GLU A 163 22.05 8.91 0.08
C GLU A 163 21.51 9.65 1.29
N ARG A 164 21.29 8.87 2.32
CA ARG A 164 20.97 9.28 3.67
C ARG A 164 22.02 8.73 4.63
N LYS A 165 21.93 9.12 5.90
CA LYS A 165 22.82 8.64 6.95
C LYS A 165 22.84 7.10 7.03
N TRP A 166 23.89 6.60 7.65
CA TRP A 166 24.06 5.17 7.87
C TRP A 166 23.23 4.68 9.04
N GLU A 167 22.62 3.52 8.88
CA GLU A 167 21.90 2.79 9.91
C GLU A 167 22.23 1.30 9.79
N ILE A 168 22.72 0.71 10.86
CA ILE A 168 23.21 -0.67 10.85
C ILE A 168 22.10 -1.67 10.55
N ASP A 169 20.88 -1.41 10.94
CA ASP A 169 19.73 -2.26 10.66
C ASP A 169 19.41 -2.35 9.16
N SER A 170 19.59 -1.26 8.42
CA SER A 170 19.44 -1.26 6.97
C SER A 170 20.53 -2.04 6.25
N GLN A 171 21.74 -2.08 6.83
CA GLN A 171 22.88 -2.81 6.26
C GLN A 171 22.79 -4.32 6.53
N CYS A 172 22.01 -4.75 7.50
CA CYS A 172 21.82 -6.15 7.87
C CYS A 172 20.62 -6.81 7.16
N TYR A 173 19.86 -6.05 6.40
CA TYR A 173 18.67 -6.53 5.71
C TYR A 173 18.98 -6.94 4.28
#